data_bd9597c9164f68f1e2a4521da74baddc
#
_entry.id   bd9597c9164f68f1e2a4521da74baddc
#
_cell.length_a   1.000
_cell.length_b   1.000
_cell.length_c   1.000
_cell.angle_alpha   90.00
_cell.angle_beta   90.00
_cell.angle_gamma   90.00
#
_symmetry.space_group_name_H-M   'P 1'
#
loop_
_entity.id
_entity.type
_entity.pdbx_description
1 polymer ?
#
loop_
_entity_poly.entity_id
_entity_poly.type
_entity_poly.pdbx_seq_one_letter_code
_entity_poly.pdbx_strand_id
1 'polypeptide(L)'
;MNEPQGTPNADAPRGLTPHRVGMIVIIALFIIPVALSWSLFYSGWKPIGTVNYGELIHPARPLQMPVLDDRFGKVVPDDWMLGKWTLLYVSEAGCDEACRQRVITLAKIRLGQNRHVDRIQVGLLMADQAGFASLSDWLRPEADLITVAPVMKDRSLTVGNFEVEAMEGPVFERTYLIDPLGNLMMRYPVDFDPTGLRKDLERLLKLSQVG
;
A
#
# COMPACT_ATOMS: atom_id res chain seq x y z
N MET A 1 -90.77 -27.77 12.66
CA MET A 1 -90.12 -27.27 11.47
C MET A 1 -88.82 -26.54 11.94
N ASN A 2 -87.68 -27.25 11.85
CA ASN A 2 -86.38 -26.72 12.25
C ASN A 2 -85.60 -26.43 10.96
N GLU A 3 -85.25 -25.18 10.76
CA GLU A 3 -84.32 -24.75 9.72
C GLU A 3 -82.90 -25.01 10.17
N PRO A 4 -82.03 -25.59 9.33
CA PRO A 4 -80.65 -25.79 9.66
C PRO A 4 -79.88 -24.45 9.45
N GLN A 5 -79.30 -23.94 10.52
CA GLN A 5 -78.33 -22.76 10.49
C GLN A 5 -77.10 -23.18 9.69
N GLY A 6 -76.87 -22.41 8.63
CA GLY A 6 -75.64 -22.54 7.84
C GLY A 6 -74.44 -22.15 8.63
N THR A 7 -73.44 -23.01 8.69
CA THR A 7 -72.12 -22.70 9.23
C THR A 7 -71.40 -21.66 8.38
N PRO A 8 -70.70 -20.64 8.97
CA PRO A 8 -69.92 -19.70 8.19
C PRO A 8 -68.71 -20.40 7.58
N ASN A 9 -68.60 -20.27 6.28
CA ASN A 9 -67.44 -20.72 5.50
C ASN A 9 -66.16 -20.13 6.07
N ALA A 10 -65.25 -20.97 6.56
CA ALA A 10 -63.93 -20.59 6.91
C ALA A 10 -63.24 -20.03 5.64
N ASP A 11 -62.80 -18.77 5.71
CA ASP A 11 -62.06 -18.11 4.66
C ASP A 11 -60.81 -18.92 4.31
N ALA A 12 -60.80 -19.54 3.15
CA ALA A 12 -59.63 -20.17 2.59
C ALA A 12 -58.54 -19.09 2.37
N PRO A 13 -57.27 -19.36 2.67
CA PRO A 13 -56.20 -18.37 2.52
C PRO A 13 -56.19 -17.90 1.06
N ARG A 14 -56.40 -16.61 0.85
CA ARG A 14 -56.37 -15.96 -0.46
C ARG A 14 -54.98 -16.07 -1.03
N GLY A 15 -54.74 -17.02 -1.94
CA GLY A 15 -53.49 -17.19 -2.65
C GLY A 15 -53.07 -15.89 -3.34
N LEU A 16 -51.77 -15.61 -3.35
CA LEU A 16 -51.19 -14.44 -4.02
C LEU A 16 -51.58 -14.47 -5.50
N THR A 17 -52.26 -13.45 -5.96
CA THR A 17 -52.58 -13.31 -7.38
C THR A 17 -51.30 -13.07 -8.18
N PRO A 18 -51.19 -13.55 -9.45
CA PRO A 18 -49.93 -13.43 -10.23
C PRO A 18 -49.46 -12.00 -10.35
N HIS A 19 -50.35 -11.01 -10.35
CA HIS A 19 -50.02 -9.58 -10.37
C HIS A 19 -49.32 -9.11 -9.07
N ARG A 20 -49.76 -9.60 -7.91
CA ARG A 20 -49.12 -9.30 -6.61
C ARG A 20 -47.77 -9.97 -6.49
N VAL A 21 -47.61 -11.17 -7.02
CA VAL A 21 -46.30 -11.86 -7.08
C VAL A 21 -45.32 -11.06 -7.94
N GLY A 22 -45.74 -10.59 -9.12
CA GLY A 22 -44.90 -9.77 -9.99
C GLY A 22 -44.42 -8.48 -9.31
N MET A 23 -45.31 -7.80 -8.60
CA MET A 23 -44.98 -6.59 -7.87
C MET A 23 -43.98 -6.87 -6.73
N ILE A 24 -44.15 -7.94 -5.98
CA ILE A 24 -43.24 -8.36 -4.91
C ILE A 24 -41.86 -8.70 -5.48
N VAL A 25 -41.78 -9.38 -6.62
CA VAL A 25 -40.49 -9.70 -7.28
C VAL A 25 -39.76 -8.45 -7.71
N ILE A 26 -40.46 -7.45 -8.28
CA ILE A 26 -39.86 -6.22 -8.68
C ILE A 26 -39.31 -5.46 -7.43
N ILE A 27 -40.08 -5.33 -6.37
CA ILE A 27 -39.68 -4.70 -5.13
C ILE A 27 -38.44 -5.41 -4.51
N ALA A 28 -38.49 -6.75 -4.48
CA ALA A 28 -37.43 -7.58 -3.96
C ALA A 28 -36.11 -7.39 -4.74
N LEU A 29 -36.21 -7.25 -6.07
CA LEU A 29 -35.03 -7.02 -6.93
C LEU A 29 -34.26 -5.74 -6.58
N PHE A 30 -34.95 -4.72 -6.08
CA PHE A 30 -34.30 -3.46 -5.65
C PHE A 30 -33.91 -3.50 -4.18
N ILE A 31 -34.72 -4.08 -3.30
CA ILE A 31 -34.48 -4.05 -1.85
C ILE A 31 -33.38 -5.04 -1.45
N ILE A 32 -33.35 -6.25 -2.04
CA ILE A 32 -32.40 -7.29 -1.65
C ILE A 32 -30.96 -6.86 -1.81
N PRO A 33 -30.50 -6.26 -2.93
CA PRO A 33 -29.11 -5.82 -3.08
C PRO A 33 -28.72 -4.77 -2.05
N VAL A 34 -29.61 -3.83 -1.74
CA VAL A 34 -29.37 -2.77 -0.74
C VAL A 34 -29.28 -3.36 0.67
N ALA A 35 -30.21 -4.23 1.03
CA ALA A 35 -30.23 -4.88 2.33
C ALA A 35 -28.99 -5.79 2.52
N LEU A 36 -28.58 -6.50 1.45
CA LEU A 36 -27.38 -7.34 1.46
C LEU A 36 -26.11 -6.49 1.63
N SER A 37 -26.02 -5.37 0.91
CA SER A 37 -24.90 -4.44 1.02
C SER A 37 -24.79 -3.85 2.44
N TRP A 38 -25.90 -3.44 3.03
CA TRP A 38 -25.94 -2.97 4.41
C TRP A 38 -25.55 -4.06 5.40
N SER A 39 -26.11 -5.26 5.24
CA SER A 39 -25.76 -6.40 6.09
C SER A 39 -24.26 -6.71 6.07
N LEU A 40 -23.65 -6.74 4.88
CA LEU A 40 -22.21 -6.93 4.70
C LEU A 40 -21.39 -5.80 5.32
N PHE A 41 -21.84 -4.56 5.16
CA PHE A 41 -21.16 -3.40 5.72
C PHE A 41 -21.15 -3.42 7.26
N TYR A 42 -22.30 -3.66 7.89
CA TYR A 42 -22.41 -3.72 9.35
C TYR A 42 -21.83 -4.99 9.97
N SER A 43 -21.76 -6.09 9.23
CA SER A 43 -21.09 -7.32 9.69
C SER A 43 -19.57 -7.18 9.75
N GLY A 44 -19.00 -6.08 9.24
CA GLY A 44 -17.56 -5.89 9.16
C GLY A 44 -16.87 -6.84 8.17
N TRP A 45 -17.64 -7.49 7.30
CA TRP A 45 -17.09 -8.37 6.28
C TRP A 45 -16.17 -7.57 5.35
N LYS A 46 -14.90 -7.98 5.32
CA LYS A 46 -13.93 -7.47 4.36
C LYS A 46 -13.59 -8.59 3.38
N PRO A 47 -13.56 -8.32 2.08
CA PRO A 47 -13.14 -9.33 1.12
C PRO A 47 -11.76 -9.85 1.49
N ILE A 48 -11.63 -11.18 1.59
CA ILE A 48 -10.37 -11.84 1.88
C ILE A 48 -9.51 -11.74 0.63
N GLY A 49 -8.40 -11.01 0.75
CA GLY A 49 -7.41 -10.85 -0.29
C GLY A 49 -7.06 -9.38 -0.52
N THR A 50 -5.89 -8.99 -0.06
CA THR A 50 -5.27 -7.74 -0.50
C THR A 50 -4.77 -7.98 -1.92
N VAL A 51 -5.13 -7.12 -2.84
CA VAL A 51 -4.64 -7.14 -4.22
C VAL A 51 -3.18 -6.66 -4.29
N ASN A 52 -2.63 -6.26 -3.15
CA ASN A 52 -1.29 -5.72 -3.02
C ASN A 52 -0.29 -6.84 -2.74
N TYR A 53 0.87 -6.75 -3.37
CA TYR A 53 2.00 -7.64 -3.15
C TYR A 53 2.83 -7.22 -1.94
N GLY A 54 2.87 -5.91 -1.66
CA GLY A 54 3.44 -5.37 -0.44
C GLY A 54 2.43 -5.33 0.71
N GLU A 55 2.93 -5.26 1.93
CA GLU A 55 2.15 -5.07 3.15
C GLU A 55 1.71 -3.61 3.25
N LEU A 56 0.41 -3.36 3.21
CA LEU A 56 -0.15 -2.01 3.30
C LEU A 56 -0.12 -1.52 4.75
N ILE A 57 0.43 -0.34 4.97
CA ILE A 57 0.45 0.33 6.27
C ILE A 57 -0.80 1.21 6.38
N HIS A 58 -1.68 0.85 7.29
CA HIS A 58 -2.94 1.56 7.46
C HIS A 58 -3.19 1.93 8.93
N PRO A 59 -3.42 3.22 9.24
CA PRO A 59 -3.37 4.36 8.34
C PRO A 59 -1.94 4.66 7.84
N ALA A 60 -1.83 5.27 6.63
CA ALA A 60 -0.56 5.76 6.12
C ALA A 60 0.03 6.77 7.11
N ARG A 61 1.33 6.65 7.40
CA ARG A 61 1.98 7.40 8.46
C ARG A 61 2.99 8.40 7.89
N PRO A 62 2.88 9.70 8.24
CA PRO A 62 3.89 10.66 7.83
C PRO A 62 5.26 10.31 8.44
N LEU A 63 6.28 10.28 7.59
CA LEU A 63 7.66 10.07 8.01
C LEU A 63 8.25 11.39 8.49
N GLN A 64 8.76 11.39 9.72
CA GLN A 64 9.51 12.50 10.27
C GLN A 64 11.00 12.17 10.21
N MET A 65 11.64 12.47 9.08
CA MET A 65 13.06 12.23 8.94
C MET A 65 13.85 13.29 9.68
N PRO A 66 14.85 12.89 10.47
CA PRO A 66 15.81 13.82 11.03
C PRO A 66 16.65 14.45 9.93
N VAL A 67 17.44 15.44 10.28
CA VAL A 67 18.46 15.98 9.36
C VAL A 67 19.40 14.86 8.93
N LEU A 68 19.46 14.61 7.63
CA LEU A 68 20.28 13.59 7.01
C LEU A 68 21.44 14.27 6.27
N ASP A 69 22.59 13.62 6.27
CA ASP A 69 23.70 14.02 5.40
C ASP A 69 23.75 13.08 4.19
N ASP A 70 24.06 13.61 3.02
CA ASP A 70 24.35 12.78 1.86
C ASP A 70 25.78 12.21 1.96
N ARG A 71 26.13 11.38 0.98
CA ARG A 71 27.48 10.77 0.88
C ARG A 71 28.64 11.76 0.82
N PHE A 72 28.38 13.03 0.55
CA PHE A 72 29.39 14.10 0.48
C PHE A 72 29.39 14.96 1.75
N GLY A 73 28.60 14.60 2.76
CA GLY A 73 28.42 15.37 4.00
C GLY A 73 27.58 16.62 3.81
N LYS A 74 26.86 16.73 2.68
CA LYS A 74 25.91 17.80 2.44
C LYS A 74 24.57 17.44 3.06
N VAL A 75 23.96 18.40 3.75
CA VAL A 75 22.63 18.23 4.33
C VAL A 75 21.62 17.95 3.23
N VAL A 76 20.89 16.86 3.38
CA VAL A 76 19.77 16.50 2.51
C VAL A 76 18.57 17.36 2.92
N PRO A 77 17.88 18.02 1.99
CA PRO A 77 16.68 18.76 2.30
C PRO A 77 15.63 17.85 2.99
N ASP A 78 14.91 18.36 3.96
CA ASP A 78 13.87 17.64 4.69
C ASP A 78 12.66 17.27 3.81
N ASP A 79 12.49 17.98 2.71
CA ASP A 79 11.44 17.77 1.71
C ASP A 79 11.85 16.81 0.57
N TRP A 80 13.02 16.17 0.63
CA TRP A 80 13.56 15.35 -0.48
C TRP A 80 12.66 14.20 -0.93
N MET A 81 11.76 13.73 -0.08
CA MET A 81 10.76 12.69 -0.43
C MET A 81 9.46 13.27 -0.97
N LEU A 82 9.25 14.58 -0.88
CA LEU A 82 8.00 15.20 -1.31
C LEU A 82 7.91 15.34 -2.84
N GLY A 83 6.70 15.31 -3.34
CA GLY A 83 6.41 15.50 -4.76
C GLY A 83 6.66 14.28 -5.65
N LYS A 84 7.27 13.21 -5.12
CA LYS A 84 7.54 11.98 -5.88
C LYS A 84 7.23 10.74 -5.07
N TRP A 85 6.84 9.69 -5.76
CA TRP A 85 6.79 8.35 -5.18
C TRP A 85 8.20 7.86 -4.91
N THR A 86 8.51 7.50 -3.66
CA THR A 86 9.86 7.09 -3.27
C THR A 86 9.89 5.59 -2.98
N LEU A 87 10.69 4.86 -3.76
CA LEU A 87 11.10 3.49 -3.46
C LEU A 87 12.35 3.57 -2.59
N LEU A 88 12.22 3.35 -1.29
CA LEU A 88 13.30 3.50 -0.32
C LEU A 88 13.75 2.13 0.17
N TYR A 89 15.02 1.81 -0.05
CA TYR A 89 15.68 0.68 0.61
C TYR A 89 16.39 1.16 1.86
N VAL A 90 16.16 0.46 2.98
CA VAL A 90 16.76 0.80 4.28
C VAL A 90 17.74 -0.29 4.67
N SER A 91 19.02 0.05 4.76
CA SER A 91 20.09 -0.87 5.14
C SER A 91 20.66 -0.53 6.52
N GLU A 92 21.00 -1.55 7.31
CA GLU A 92 21.52 -1.38 8.66
C GLU A 92 22.99 -0.96 8.68
N ALA A 93 23.84 -1.70 7.98
CA ALA A 93 25.30 -1.66 8.20
C ALA A 93 26.09 -1.34 6.94
N GLY A 94 25.56 -0.58 6.03
CA GLY A 94 26.19 -0.33 4.74
C GLY A 94 25.49 -1.05 3.60
N CYS A 95 26.11 -1.12 2.44
CA CYS A 95 25.48 -1.74 1.27
C CYS A 95 26.39 -2.81 0.67
N ASP A 96 26.14 -4.05 1.02
CA ASP A 96 26.79 -5.23 0.46
C ASP A 96 26.26 -5.55 -0.95
N GLU A 97 26.70 -6.67 -1.53
CA GLU A 97 26.26 -7.08 -2.87
C GLU A 97 24.75 -7.37 -2.93
N ALA A 98 24.14 -7.90 -1.87
CA ALA A 98 22.70 -8.15 -1.82
C ALA A 98 21.91 -6.83 -1.80
N CYS A 99 22.32 -5.88 -0.98
CA CYS A 99 21.80 -4.52 -0.97
C CYS A 99 21.92 -3.86 -2.36
N ARG A 100 23.11 -3.94 -2.97
CA ARG A 100 23.38 -3.42 -4.31
C ARG A 100 22.40 -3.96 -5.34
N GLN A 101 22.25 -5.27 -5.40
CA GLN A 101 21.33 -5.93 -6.34
C GLN A 101 19.88 -5.49 -6.10
N ARG A 102 19.50 -5.29 -4.84
CA ARG A 102 18.17 -4.82 -4.47
C ARG A 102 17.94 -3.41 -5.00
N VAL A 103 18.85 -2.49 -4.75
CA VAL A 103 18.75 -1.09 -5.19
C VAL A 103 18.74 -1.00 -6.72
N ILE A 104 19.57 -1.76 -7.42
CA ILE A 104 19.56 -1.86 -8.89
C ILE A 104 18.20 -2.38 -9.38
N THR A 105 17.60 -3.34 -8.68
CA THR A 105 16.27 -3.85 -9.02
C THR A 105 15.20 -2.75 -8.88
N LEU A 106 15.24 -1.97 -7.82
CA LEU A 106 14.33 -0.81 -7.65
C LEU A 106 14.50 0.21 -8.76
N ALA A 107 15.75 0.51 -9.14
CA ALA A 107 16.05 1.41 -10.25
C ALA A 107 15.48 0.88 -11.59
N LYS A 108 15.62 -0.42 -11.86
CA LYS A 108 15.01 -1.06 -13.04
C LYS A 108 13.49 -0.99 -13.02
N ILE A 109 12.84 -1.18 -11.85
CA ILE A 109 11.39 -1.03 -11.67
C ILE A 109 10.96 0.39 -11.99
N ARG A 110 11.68 1.41 -11.49
CA ARG A 110 11.45 2.82 -11.81
C ARG A 110 11.51 3.06 -13.33
N LEU A 111 12.60 2.65 -13.97
CA LEU A 111 12.77 2.80 -15.42
C LEU A 111 11.66 2.11 -16.22
N GLY A 112 11.18 0.96 -15.75
CA GLY A 112 10.07 0.23 -16.35
C GLY A 112 8.72 0.95 -16.29
N GLN A 113 8.58 2.06 -15.55
CA GLN A 113 7.35 2.85 -15.49
C GLN A 113 7.19 3.83 -16.65
N ASN A 114 8.14 3.88 -17.59
CA ASN A 114 8.08 4.66 -18.84
C ASN A 114 7.67 6.13 -18.58
N ARG A 115 6.46 6.52 -19.02
CA ARG A 115 5.93 7.88 -18.89
C ARG A 115 5.82 8.42 -17.44
N HIS A 116 5.89 7.55 -16.45
CA HIS A 116 5.80 7.92 -15.04
C HIS A 116 7.15 7.93 -14.33
N VAL A 117 8.26 7.72 -15.05
CA VAL A 117 9.61 7.64 -14.46
C VAL A 117 10.00 8.89 -13.65
N ASP A 118 9.57 10.07 -14.09
CA ASP A 118 9.88 11.35 -13.43
C ASP A 118 9.10 11.55 -12.12
N ARG A 119 8.01 10.79 -11.95
CA ARG A 119 7.19 10.79 -10.73
C ARG A 119 7.72 9.86 -9.65
N ILE A 120 8.80 9.13 -9.93
CA ILE A 120 9.36 8.11 -9.05
C ILE A 120 10.82 8.42 -8.80
N GLN A 121 11.24 8.23 -7.58
CA GLN A 121 12.64 8.24 -7.19
C GLN A 121 13.01 6.98 -6.43
N VAL A 122 14.30 6.64 -6.45
CA VAL A 122 14.86 5.54 -5.66
C VAL A 122 15.81 6.12 -4.64
N GLY A 123 15.63 5.75 -3.39
CA GLY A 123 16.50 6.13 -2.28
C GLY A 123 17.15 4.90 -1.63
N LEU A 124 18.36 5.08 -1.16
CA LEU A 124 19.05 4.14 -0.28
C LEU A 124 19.34 4.87 1.04
N LEU A 125 18.65 4.48 2.10
CA LEU A 125 18.87 4.99 3.44
C LEU A 125 19.75 4.00 4.21
N MET A 126 20.87 4.49 4.73
CA MET A 126 21.76 3.69 5.58
C MET A 126 21.72 4.19 7.01
N ALA A 127 21.64 3.25 7.94
CA ALA A 127 21.66 3.56 9.37
C ALA A 127 23.08 3.72 9.93
N ASP A 128 24.11 3.43 9.15
CA ASP A 128 25.52 3.56 9.56
C ASP A 128 26.34 4.28 8.49
N GLN A 129 27.19 5.19 8.97
CA GLN A 129 28.11 5.97 8.15
C GLN A 129 29.34 5.16 7.66
N ALA A 130 29.69 4.08 8.35
CA ALA A 130 30.85 3.25 8.00
C ALA A 130 30.74 2.57 6.62
N GLY A 131 29.51 2.33 6.16
CA GLY A 131 29.23 1.73 4.85
C GLY A 131 29.44 2.66 3.65
N PHE A 132 29.66 3.96 3.85
CA PHE A 132 29.77 4.94 2.75
C PHE A 132 30.99 4.75 1.86
N ALA A 133 32.11 4.35 2.44
CA ALA A 133 33.35 4.19 1.68
C ALA A 133 33.20 3.12 0.57
N SER A 134 32.43 2.07 0.84
CA SER A 134 32.16 1.01 -0.14
C SER A 134 31.13 1.42 -1.21
N LEU A 135 30.28 2.43 -0.92
CA LEU A 135 29.29 2.92 -1.86
C LEU A 135 29.88 3.70 -3.03
N SER A 136 30.98 4.41 -2.80
CA SER A 136 31.53 5.35 -3.78
C SER A 136 31.96 4.69 -5.08
N ASP A 137 32.37 3.44 -5.02
CA ASP A 137 32.97 2.75 -6.17
C ASP A 137 31.92 2.16 -7.14
N TRP A 138 30.79 1.68 -6.62
CA TRP A 138 29.77 1.11 -7.48
C TRP A 138 28.57 2.05 -7.77
N LEU A 139 28.39 3.09 -6.97
CA LEU A 139 27.34 4.10 -7.23
C LEU A 139 27.64 4.98 -8.44
N ARG A 140 28.89 5.04 -8.91
CA ARG A 140 29.25 5.89 -10.06
C ARG A 140 28.49 5.53 -11.34
N PRO A 141 28.38 4.24 -11.75
CA PRO A 141 27.62 3.88 -12.95
C PRO A 141 26.10 4.03 -12.77
N GLU A 142 25.60 3.85 -11.55
CA GLU A 142 24.17 3.91 -11.21
C GLU A 142 23.78 5.22 -10.50
N ALA A 143 24.66 6.21 -10.43
CA ALA A 143 24.41 7.47 -9.72
C ALA A 143 23.16 8.21 -10.22
N ASP A 144 22.87 8.10 -11.52
CA ASP A 144 21.67 8.69 -12.13
C ASP A 144 20.38 7.92 -11.81
N LEU A 145 20.50 6.71 -11.32
CA LEU A 145 19.37 5.83 -10.98
C LEU A 145 18.91 5.99 -9.54
N ILE A 146 19.86 6.36 -8.64
CA ILE A 146 19.60 6.53 -7.22
C ILE A 146 19.60 8.02 -6.92
N THR A 147 18.43 8.54 -6.58
CA THR A 147 18.25 9.98 -6.41
C THR A 147 18.94 10.51 -5.14
N VAL A 148 18.85 9.76 -4.05
CA VAL A 148 19.41 10.15 -2.73
C VAL A 148 19.90 8.91 -1.99
N ALA A 149 21.07 9.02 -1.37
CA ALA A 149 21.61 8.01 -0.47
C ALA A 149 21.96 8.66 0.88
N PRO A 150 20.94 9.03 1.69
CA PRO A 150 21.18 9.68 2.98
C PRO A 150 21.66 8.69 4.03
N VAL A 151 22.34 9.21 5.05
CA VAL A 151 22.77 8.46 6.23
C VAL A 151 22.10 9.00 7.46
N MET A 152 21.54 8.14 8.24
CA MET A 152 21.08 8.47 9.58
C MET A 152 22.21 8.27 10.59
N LYS A 153 22.43 9.30 11.41
CA LYS A 153 23.41 9.23 12.49
C LYS A 153 22.92 8.44 13.70
N ASP A 154 21.61 8.27 13.80
CA ASP A 154 20.99 7.57 14.93
C ASP A 154 20.09 6.44 14.43
N ARG A 155 20.53 5.22 14.71
CA ARG A 155 19.80 3.98 14.38
C ARG A 155 18.43 3.93 15.03
N SER A 156 18.28 4.45 16.25
CA SER A 156 17.01 4.41 16.98
C SER A 156 15.92 5.22 16.29
N LEU A 157 16.29 6.34 15.68
CA LEU A 157 15.39 7.17 14.88
C LEU A 157 14.96 6.45 13.59
N THR A 158 15.87 5.68 12.98
CA THR A 158 15.50 4.85 11.81
C THR A 158 14.46 3.81 12.20
N VAL A 159 14.71 3.06 13.28
CA VAL A 159 13.75 2.06 13.77
C VAL A 159 12.41 2.73 14.06
N GLY A 160 12.38 3.80 14.84
CA GLY A 160 11.14 4.49 15.22
C GLY A 160 10.34 5.02 14.01
N ASN A 161 11.00 5.40 12.92
CA ASN A 161 10.32 5.86 11.71
C ASN A 161 9.70 4.73 10.88
N PHE A 162 10.34 3.56 10.83
CA PHE A 162 9.92 2.45 9.95
C PHE A 162 9.29 1.28 10.70
N GLU A 163 9.35 1.26 12.02
CA GLU A 163 8.65 0.27 12.84
C GLU A 163 7.14 0.50 12.79
N VAL A 164 6.39 -0.56 12.50
CA VAL A 164 4.92 -0.54 12.47
C VAL A 164 4.43 -1.61 13.44
N GLU A 165 3.75 -1.21 14.52
CA GLU A 165 3.32 -2.10 15.61
C GLU A 165 2.55 -3.35 15.16
N ALA A 166 1.79 -3.23 14.07
CA ALA A 166 0.98 -4.34 13.55
C ALA A 166 1.75 -5.26 12.59
N MET A 167 3.06 -5.01 12.36
CA MET A 167 3.83 -5.74 11.36
C MET A 167 5.08 -6.37 11.97
N GLU A 168 5.16 -7.68 11.91
CA GLU A 168 6.31 -8.42 12.39
C GLU A 168 7.52 -8.35 11.45
N GLY A 169 8.71 -8.53 12.02
CA GLY A 169 9.97 -8.66 11.30
C GLY A 169 10.84 -7.41 11.28
N PRO A 170 12.06 -7.50 10.71
CA PRO A 170 13.06 -6.44 10.79
C PRO A 170 12.64 -5.18 10.04
N VAL A 171 13.09 -4.04 10.53
CA VAL A 171 12.96 -2.72 9.86
C VAL A 171 13.99 -2.59 8.74
N PHE A 172 15.18 -3.12 8.97
CA PHE A 172 16.29 -3.05 8.03
C PHE A 172 16.21 -4.14 6.95
N GLU A 173 16.99 -3.95 5.89
CA GLU A 173 17.07 -4.81 4.71
C GLU A 173 15.73 -4.96 3.98
N ARG A 174 14.90 -3.92 4.07
CA ARG A 174 13.57 -3.88 3.45
C ARG A 174 13.40 -2.70 2.51
N THR A 175 12.44 -2.88 1.62
CA THR A 175 11.98 -1.82 0.71
C THR A 175 10.69 -1.23 1.24
N TYR A 176 10.62 0.09 1.23
CA TYR A 176 9.46 0.87 1.62
C TYR A 176 8.97 1.71 0.45
N LEU A 177 7.66 1.89 0.37
CA LEU A 177 7.04 2.81 -0.57
C LEU A 177 6.46 4.00 0.19
N ILE A 178 6.90 5.19 -0.21
CA ILE A 178 6.50 6.46 0.37
C ILE A 178 5.77 7.26 -0.70
N ASP A 179 4.66 7.87 -0.33
CA ASP A 179 3.83 8.67 -1.23
C ASP A 179 4.43 10.09 -1.46
N PRO A 180 3.93 10.84 -2.45
CA PRO A 180 4.40 12.20 -2.72
C PRO A 180 4.13 13.22 -1.60
N LEU A 181 3.36 12.87 -0.58
CA LEU A 181 3.11 13.68 0.61
C LEU A 181 4.08 13.33 1.76
N GLY A 182 4.97 12.36 1.56
CA GLY A 182 5.92 11.91 2.57
C GLY A 182 5.36 10.88 3.54
N ASN A 183 4.25 10.20 3.21
CA ASN A 183 3.69 9.18 4.08
C ASN A 183 4.23 7.79 3.72
N LEU A 184 4.56 7.03 4.75
CA LEU A 184 4.90 5.61 4.63
C LEU A 184 3.62 4.82 4.35
N MET A 185 3.54 4.23 3.16
CA MET A 185 2.33 3.56 2.69
C MET A 185 2.44 2.04 2.66
N MET A 186 3.57 1.52 2.22
CA MET A 186 3.74 0.07 2.05
C MET A 186 5.15 -0.37 2.46
N ARG A 187 5.22 -1.62 2.92
CA ARG A 187 6.45 -2.32 3.22
C ARG A 187 6.53 -3.59 2.40
N TYR A 188 7.71 -3.91 1.91
CA TYR A 188 7.97 -5.14 1.16
C TYR A 188 8.93 -6.03 1.93
N PRO A 189 8.74 -7.37 1.89
CA PRO A 189 9.67 -8.30 2.53
C PRO A 189 11.06 -8.25 1.87
N VAL A 190 12.05 -8.85 2.55
CA VAL A 190 13.44 -8.87 2.07
C VAL A 190 13.55 -9.53 0.68
N ASP A 191 12.75 -10.56 0.44
CA ASP A 191 12.71 -11.37 -0.77
C ASP A 191 11.49 -11.08 -1.66
N PHE A 192 11.04 -9.82 -1.68
CA PHE A 192 9.86 -9.43 -2.44
C PHE A 192 9.95 -9.78 -3.94
N ASP A 193 8.81 -10.09 -4.54
CA ASP A 193 8.69 -10.24 -5.99
C ASP A 193 8.78 -8.87 -6.70
N PRO A 194 9.82 -8.61 -7.52
CA PRO A 194 9.94 -7.37 -8.27
C PRO A 194 8.74 -7.09 -9.18
N THR A 195 8.12 -8.14 -9.73
CA THR A 195 6.93 -8.01 -10.58
C THR A 195 5.73 -7.55 -9.76
N GLY A 196 5.61 -8.04 -8.53
CA GLY A 196 4.58 -7.63 -7.59
C GLY A 196 4.69 -6.16 -7.22
N LEU A 197 5.87 -5.71 -6.80
CA LEU A 197 6.13 -4.31 -6.48
C LEU A 197 5.83 -3.40 -7.68
N ARG A 198 6.27 -3.80 -8.89
CA ARG A 198 5.98 -3.05 -10.10
C ARG A 198 4.47 -2.88 -10.33
N LYS A 199 3.68 -3.94 -10.14
CA LYS A 199 2.21 -3.90 -10.30
C LYS A 199 1.54 -3.00 -9.25
N ASP A 200 1.99 -3.03 -8.00
CA ASP A 200 1.49 -2.15 -6.95
C ASP A 200 1.75 -0.69 -7.32
N LEU A 201 2.99 -0.38 -7.72
CA LEU A 201 3.38 0.96 -8.13
C LEU A 201 2.58 1.44 -9.36
N GLU A 202 2.37 0.60 -10.38
CA GLU A 202 1.55 0.93 -11.55
C GLU A 202 0.10 1.29 -11.17
N ARG A 203 -0.50 0.58 -10.20
CA ARG A 203 -1.84 0.88 -9.71
C ARG A 203 -1.90 2.22 -9.02
N LEU A 204 -0.93 2.50 -8.13
CA LEU A 204 -0.85 3.76 -7.41
C LEU A 204 -0.65 4.94 -8.35
N LEU A 205 0.24 4.82 -9.33
CA LEU A 205 0.51 5.86 -10.33
C LEU A 205 -0.71 6.16 -11.23
N LYS A 206 -1.54 5.15 -11.51
CA LYS A 206 -2.79 5.33 -12.27
C LYS A 206 -3.88 6.04 -11.48
N LEU A 207 -3.93 5.81 -10.18
CA LEU A 207 -4.97 6.37 -9.30
C LEU A 207 -4.57 7.74 -8.73
N SER A 208 -3.27 7.98 -8.58
CA SER A 208 -2.74 9.23 -8.04
C SER A 208 -2.58 10.29 -9.13
N GLN A 209 -3.11 11.48 -8.87
CA GLN A 209 -2.87 12.68 -9.69
C GLN A 209 -1.71 13.52 -9.16
N VAL A 210 -1.10 13.11 -8.05
CA VAL A 210 -0.01 13.81 -7.35
C VAL A 210 1.31 13.11 -7.65
N GLY A 211 2.37 13.90 -7.83
CA GLY A 211 3.73 13.42 -8.10
C GLY A 211 4.11 13.57 -9.55
#